data_fcbfd7a3ff3b8dae34e9cb10d94c68db
#
_entry.id   fcbfd7a3ff3b8dae34e9cb10d94c68db
#
_cell.length_a   1.000
_cell.length_b   1.000
_cell.length_c   1.000
_cell.angle_alpha   90.00
_cell.angle_beta   90.00
_cell.angle_gamma   90.00
#
_symmetry.space_group_name_H-M   'P 1'
#
loop_
_entity.id
_entity.type
_entity.pdbx_description
1 polymer ?
#
loop_
_entity_poly.entity_id
_entity_poly.type
_entity_poly.pdbx_seq_one_letter_code
_entity_poly.pdbx_strand_id
1 'polypeptide(L)'
;NYDSILLLQYPQGHWSFPKGHIEEDDKDHFATAKRELLEETGISKVSIIDGWKSRTEYTFFSKGSPTTKQVFWYLANTVELNVNLSHEHTNYMWVNFDEASEQLTFDQEVNLLNSAKDFLNLN
;
A
#
# COMPACT_ATOMS: atom_id res chain seq x y z
N ASN A 1 13.37 5.31 -13.28
CA ASN A 1 13.11 6.56 -12.60
C ASN A 1 11.75 6.50 -11.89
N TYR A 2 11.74 6.73 -10.58
CA TYR A 2 10.53 6.58 -9.78
C TYR A 2 9.95 7.96 -9.47
N ASP A 3 9.04 8.43 -10.34
CA ASP A 3 8.52 9.79 -10.28
C ASP A 3 7.30 9.93 -9.38
N SER A 4 6.52 8.88 -9.24
CA SER A 4 5.26 8.98 -8.51
C SER A 4 4.91 7.67 -7.80
N ILE A 5 4.05 7.80 -6.82
CA ILE A 5 3.56 6.69 -6.02
C ILE A 5 2.03 6.74 -5.97
N LEU A 6 1.41 5.57 -5.94
CA LEU A 6 -0.05 5.44 -5.95
C LEU A 6 -0.62 5.50 -4.54
N LEU A 7 -1.59 6.38 -4.35
CA LEU A 7 -2.39 6.43 -3.13
C LEU A 7 -3.86 6.17 -3.45
N LEU A 8 -4.55 5.52 -2.53
CA LEU A 8 -5.98 5.24 -2.64
C LEU A 8 -6.73 5.91 -1.51
N GLN A 9 -7.93 6.44 -1.82
CA GLN A 9 -8.81 6.99 -0.81
C GLN A 9 -9.88 5.96 -0.45
N TYR A 10 -10.08 5.76 0.83
CA TYR A 10 -11.07 4.84 1.38
C TYR A 10 -12.39 5.57 1.65
N PRO A 11 -13.53 4.84 1.76
CA PRO A 11 -14.83 5.48 1.95
C PRO A 11 -14.90 6.38 3.19
N GLN A 12 -14.10 6.09 4.21
CA GLN A 12 -14.04 6.90 5.43
C GLN A 12 -13.27 8.22 5.23
N GLY A 13 -12.65 8.40 4.06
CA GLY A 13 -11.95 9.62 3.69
C GLY A 13 -10.44 9.58 3.82
N HIS A 14 -9.88 8.59 4.50
CA HIS A 14 -8.41 8.54 4.66
C HIS A 14 -7.72 8.08 3.38
N TRP A 15 -6.50 8.54 3.22
CA TRP A 15 -5.61 8.15 2.12
C TRP A 15 -4.53 7.21 2.62
N SER A 16 -4.28 6.16 1.83
CA SER A 16 -3.34 5.12 2.22
C SER A 16 -2.78 4.46 0.95
N PHE A 17 -1.79 3.58 1.14
CA PHE A 17 -1.30 2.75 0.06
C PHE A 17 -2.26 1.61 -0.22
N PRO A 18 -2.23 1.02 -1.44
CA PRO A 18 -2.93 -0.24 -1.69
C PRO A 18 -2.46 -1.29 -0.69
N LYS A 19 -3.40 -1.98 -0.07
CA LYS A 19 -3.09 -3.01 0.92
C LYS A 19 -4.21 -4.02 1.02
N GLY A 20 -3.86 -5.22 1.48
CA GLY A 20 -4.82 -6.28 1.74
C GLY A 20 -4.38 -7.13 2.92
N HIS A 21 -5.19 -8.08 3.28
CA HIS A 21 -4.92 -8.97 4.40
C HIS A 21 -4.35 -10.29 3.90
N ILE A 22 -3.43 -10.85 4.69
CA ILE A 22 -2.91 -12.19 4.44
C ILE A 22 -4.00 -13.21 4.75
N GLU A 23 -4.25 -14.10 3.81
CA GLU A 23 -5.15 -15.23 4.01
C GLU A 23 -4.33 -16.48 4.31
N GLU A 24 -4.95 -17.45 4.99
CA GLU A 24 -4.25 -18.69 5.40
C GLU A 24 -3.63 -19.45 4.23
N ASP A 25 -4.26 -19.39 3.07
CA ASP A 25 -3.78 -20.08 1.87
C ASP A 25 -2.65 -19.34 1.16
N ASP A 26 -2.32 -18.14 1.59
CA ASP A 26 -1.28 -17.34 0.94
C ASP A 26 0.09 -17.85 1.35
N LYS A 27 0.77 -18.51 0.42
CA LYS A 27 2.09 -19.09 0.66
C LYS A 27 3.20 -18.08 0.60
N ASP A 28 2.92 -16.91 -0.02
CA ASP A 28 3.90 -15.89 -0.28
C ASP A 28 3.23 -14.55 -0.06
N HIS A 29 3.75 -13.77 0.87
CA HIS A 29 3.18 -12.47 1.21
C HIS A 29 3.21 -11.49 0.03
N PHE A 30 4.22 -11.60 -0.84
CA PHE A 30 4.25 -10.75 -2.04
C PHE A 30 3.14 -11.16 -3.01
N ALA A 31 2.87 -12.45 -3.15
CA ALA A 31 1.77 -12.94 -3.99
C ALA A 31 0.44 -12.39 -3.47
N THR A 32 0.26 -12.34 -2.15
CA THR A 32 -0.90 -11.70 -1.52
C THR A 32 -0.99 -10.22 -1.91
N ALA A 33 0.10 -9.51 -1.79
CA ALA A 33 0.14 -8.09 -2.11
C ALA A 33 -0.21 -7.84 -3.59
N LYS A 34 0.31 -8.66 -4.49
CA LYS A 34 -0.02 -8.58 -5.91
C LYS A 34 -1.49 -8.83 -6.19
N ARG A 35 -2.05 -9.85 -5.55
CA ARG A 35 -3.46 -10.19 -5.72
C ARG A 35 -4.35 -9.05 -5.26
N GLU A 36 -4.06 -8.51 -4.08
CA GLU A 36 -4.84 -7.40 -3.54
C GLU A 36 -4.71 -6.15 -4.41
N LEU A 37 -3.52 -5.87 -4.91
CA LEU A 37 -3.31 -4.75 -5.82
C LEU A 37 -4.17 -4.89 -7.08
N LEU A 38 -4.19 -6.09 -7.67
CA LEU A 38 -5.01 -6.35 -8.85
C LEU A 38 -6.50 -6.16 -8.55
N GLU A 39 -6.96 -6.68 -7.41
CA GLU A 39 -8.36 -6.54 -7.00
C GLU A 39 -8.75 -5.10 -6.75
N GLU A 40 -7.86 -4.32 -6.14
CA GLU A 40 -8.15 -2.93 -5.74
C GLU A 40 -7.98 -1.93 -6.88
N THR A 41 -7.08 -2.18 -7.81
CA THR A 41 -6.68 -1.18 -8.80
C THR A 41 -6.70 -1.66 -10.24
N GLY A 42 -6.80 -2.96 -10.47
CA GLY A 42 -6.68 -3.52 -11.83
C GLY A 42 -5.25 -3.60 -12.34
N ILE A 43 -4.26 -3.18 -11.56
CA ILE A 43 -2.86 -3.20 -11.99
C ILE A 43 -2.31 -4.62 -11.79
N SER A 44 -1.83 -5.22 -12.89
CA SER A 44 -1.28 -6.57 -12.88
C SER A 44 0.20 -6.62 -13.25
N LYS A 45 0.69 -5.64 -13.99
CA LYS A 45 2.07 -5.63 -14.51
C LYS A 45 2.99 -4.90 -13.54
N VAL A 46 3.39 -5.60 -12.48
CA VAL A 46 4.27 -5.04 -11.45
C VAL A 46 5.50 -5.92 -11.30
N SER A 47 6.63 -5.28 -11.01
CA SER A 47 7.89 -5.96 -10.72
C SER A 47 8.33 -5.57 -9.32
N ILE A 48 8.62 -6.58 -8.49
CA ILE A 48 9.10 -6.33 -7.13
C ILE A 48 10.47 -5.68 -7.17
N ILE A 49 10.68 -4.74 -6.26
CA ILE A 49 12.00 -4.15 -6.01
C ILE A 49 12.57 -4.88 -4.80
N ASP A 50 13.53 -5.77 -5.04
CA ASP A 50 14.11 -6.60 -3.99
C ASP A 50 14.87 -5.77 -2.97
N GLY A 51 14.90 -6.27 -1.74
CA GLY A 51 15.74 -5.69 -0.69
C GLY A 51 15.00 -4.82 0.31
N TRP A 52 13.74 -4.48 0.04
CA TRP A 52 12.93 -3.71 0.98
C TRP A 52 11.66 -4.48 1.32
N LYS A 53 11.42 -4.58 2.63
CA LYS A 53 10.19 -5.18 3.15
C LYS A 53 9.95 -4.59 4.52
N SER A 54 8.70 -4.34 4.86
CA SER A 54 8.35 -3.83 6.18
C SER A 54 7.06 -4.44 6.67
N ARG A 55 6.78 -4.28 7.95
CA ARG A 55 5.58 -4.79 8.59
C ARG A 55 5.05 -3.73 9.53
N THR A 56 3.72 -3.57 9.52
CA THR A 56 3.02 -2.72 10.48
C THR A 56 1.95 -3.54 11.17
N GLU A 57 1.52 -3.07 12.34
CA GLU A 57 0.45 -3.69 13.09
C GLU A 57 -0.54 -2.62 13.51
N TYR A 58 -1.81 -3.00 13.57
CA TYR A 58 -2.81 -2.17 14.21
C TYR A 58 -3.80 -3.04 14.96
N THR A 59 -4.37 -2.46 16.02
CA THR A 59 -5.32 -3.16 16.88
C THR A 59 -6.67 -2.45 16.78
N PHE A 60 -7.72 -3.25 16.67
CA PHE A 60 -9.09 -2.74 16.64
C PHE A 60 -9.96 -3.67 17.48
N PHE A 61 -11.15 -3.19 17.85
CA PHE A 61 -12.09 -4.01 18.60
C PHE A 61 -13.02 -4.73 17.64
N SER A 62 -13.13 -6.05 17.82
CA SER A 62 -14.05 -6.89 17.07
C SER A 62 -14.82 -7.73 18.07
N LYS A 63 -16.14 -7.62 18.06
CA LYS A 63 -17.02 -8.36 18.98
C LYS A 63 -16.62 -8.17 20.45
N GLY A 64 -16.23 -6.94 20.80
CA GLY A 64 -15.87 -6.59 22.16
C GLY A 64 -14.48 -7.02 22.61
N SER A 65 -13.69 -7.60 21.71
CA SER A 65 -12.33 -8.04 22.01
C SER A 65 -11.31 -7.31 21.16
N PRO A 66 -10.12 -7.00 21.69
CA PRO A 66 -9.06 -6.41 20.87
C PRO A 66 -8.52 -7.45 19.89
N THR A 67 -8.36 -7.03 18.65
CA THR A 67 -7.84 -7.86 17.56
C THR A 67 -6.69 -7.12 16.90
N THR A 68 -5.56 -7.79 16.73
CA THR A 68 -4.39 -7.21 16.10
C THR A 68 -4.23 -7.78 14.69
N LYS A 69 -4.05 -6.89 13.72
CA LYS A 69 -3.75 -7.28 12.34
C LYS A 69 -2.36 -6.82 11.96
N GLN A 70 -1.70 -7.66 11.16
CA GLN A 70 -0.39 -7.36 10.60
C GLN A 70 -0.52 -7.09 9.11
N VAL A 71 0.20 -6.09 8.64
CA VAL A 71 0.27 -5.77 7.21
C VAL A 71 1.73 -5.85 6.79
N PHE A 72 1.99 -6.60 5.72
CA PHE A 72 3.32 -6.72 5.14
C PHE A 72 3.39 -5.83 3.90
N TRP A 73 4.47 -5.06 3.80
CA TRP A 73 4.65 -4.05 2.77
C TRP A 73 5.83 -4.40 1.88
N TYR A 74 5.64 -4.17 0.59
CA TYR A 74 6.66 -4.41 -0.42
C TYR A 74 6.75 -3.21 -1.33
N LEU A 75 7.90 -3.05 -1.98
CA LEU A 75 8.05 -2.10 -3.06
C LEU A 75 7.94 -2.81 -4.39
N ALA A 76 7.19 -2.23 -5.30
CA ALA A 76 7.09 -2.73 -6.66
C ALA A 76 7.00 -1.53 -7.60
N ASN A 77 7.42 -1.72 -8.85
CA ASN A 77 7.29 -0.69 -9.85
C ASN A 77 6.35 -1.15 -10.96
N THR A 78 5.78 -0.18 -11.65
CA THR A 78 4.90 -0.45 -12.78
C THR A 78 4.93 0.73 -13.75
N VAL A 79 4.62 0.44 -15.01
CA VAL A 79 4.33 1.49 -16.00
C VAL A 79 2.83 1.57 -16.30
N GLU A 80 2.04 0.76 -15.62
CA GLU A 80 0.57 0.76 -15.73
C GLU A 80 -0.01 1.85 -14.82
N LEU A 81 -0.42 2.96 -15.40
CA LEU A 81 -0.94 4.09 -14.62
C LEU A 81 -2.45 4.19 -14.59
N ASN A 82 -3.14 3.40 -15.42
CA ASN A 82 -4.60 3.37 -15.42
C ASN A 82 -5.11 2.53 -14.26
N VAL A 83 -5.97 3.13 -13.45
CA VAL A 83 -6.50 2.49 -12.24
C VAL A 83 -7.99 2.27 -12.40
N ASN A 84 -8.44 1.04 -12.17
CA ASN A 84 -9.84 0.68 -12.09
C ASN A 84 -10.14 0.34 -10.63
N LEU A 85 -10.69 1.29 -9.90
CA LEU A 85 -10.93 1.12 -8.48
C LEU A 85 -12.00 0.07 -8.18
N SER A 86 -11.76 -0.73 -7.15
CA SER A 86 -12.78 -1.58 -6.59
C SER A 86 -13.84 -0.71 -5.88
N HIS A 87 -14.98 -1.32 -5.54
CA HIS A 87 -16.01 -0.60 -4.78
C HIS A 87 -15.60 -0.25 -3.35
N GLU A 88 -14.46 -0.75 -2.90
CA GLU A 88 -13.93 -0.46 -1.56
C GLU A 88 -13.18 0.86 -1.49
N HIS A 89 -12.94 1.51 -2.62
CA HIS A 89 -12.20 2.76 -2.70
C HIS A 89 -12.96 3.80 -3.48
N THR A 90 -12.78 5.07 -3.10
CA THR A 90 -13.54 6.17 -3.69
C THR A 90 -12.71 7.02 -4.64
N ASN A 91 -11.39 6.97 -4.55
CA ASN A 91 -10.53 7.80 -5.38
C ASN A 91 -9.10 7.23 -5.39
N TYR A 92 -8.30 7.73 -6.32
CA TYR A 92 -6.87 7.42 -6.37
C TYR A 92 -6.10 8.62 -6.88
N MET A 93 -4.79 8.64 -6.60
CA MET A 93 -3.89 9.65 -7.17
C MET A 93 -2.49 9.08 -7.32
N TRP A 94 -1.81 9.55 -8.36
CA TRP A 94 -0.38 9.33 -8.53
C TRP A 94 0.30 10.65 -8.17
N VAL A 95 1.12 10.64 -7.13
CA VAL A 95 1.77 11.85 -6.61
C VAL A 95 3.25 11.57 -6.38
N ASN A 96 4.05 12.62 -6.36
CA ASN A 96 5.46 12.46 -6.01
C ASN A 96 5.60 12.15 -4.50
N PHE A 97 6.82 11.80 -4.08
CA PHE A 97 7.04 11.34 -2.70
C PHE A 97 6.74 12.42 -1.67
N ASP A 98 7.06 13.68 -1.97
CA ASP A 98 6.78 14.79 -1.05
C ASP A 98 5.27 15.02 -0.91
N GLU A 99 4.55 15.01 -2.02
CA GLU A 99 3.09 15.15 -2.01
C GLU A 99 2.43 13.97 -1.30
N ALA A 100 2.95 12.76 -1.50
CA ALA A 100 2.44 11.58 -0.82
C ALA A 100 2.58 11.71 0.70
N SER A 101 3.72 12.22 1.16
CA SER A 101 3.97 12.43 2.58
C SER A 101 2.93 13.37 3.20
N GLU A 102 2.52 14.40 2.48
CA GLU A 102 1.49 15.34 2.94
C GLU A 102 0.09 14.76 2.87
N GLN A 103 -0.17 13.92 1.88
CA GLN A 103 -1.52 13.38 1.62
C GLN A 103 -1.88 12.20 2.51
N LEU A 104 -0.91 11.38 2.89
CA LEU A 104 -1.17 10.20 3.73
C LEU A 104 -1.78 10.60 5.06
N THR A 105 -2.83 9.90 5.47
CA THR A 105 -3.57 10.22 6.69
C THR A 105 -2.84 9.78 7.96
N PHE A 106 -2.13 8.65 7.89
CA PHE A 106 -1.55 8.02 9.08
C PHE A 106 -0.03 8.17 9.12
N ASP A 107 0.49 8.59 10.27
CA ASP A 107 1.92 8.79 10.47
C ASP A 107 2.72 7.50 10.26
N GLN A 108 2.16 6.36 10.61
CA GLN A 108 2.80 5.07 10.41
C GLN A 108 3.12 4.84 8.93
N GLU A 109 2.24 5.26 8.03
CA GLU A 109 2.45 5.11 6.60
C GLU A 109 3.39 6.16 6.04
N VAL A 110 3.41 7.36 6.63
CA VAL A 110 4.42 8.36 6.30
C VAL A 110 5.81 7.82 6.63
N ASN A 111 5.95 7.15 7.77
CA ASN A 111 7.22 6.53 8.16
C ASN A 111 7.62 5.42 7.19
N LEU A 112 6.68 4.63 6.71
CA LEU A 112 6.92 3.63 5.67
C LEU A 112 7.43 4.28 4.39
N LEU A 113 6.79 5.36 3.98
CA LEU A 113 7.18 6.09 2.77
C LEU A 113 8.60 6.61 2.88
N ASN A 114 8.95 7.18 4.03
CA ASN A 114 10.30 7.70 4.25
C ASN A 114 11.34 6.58 4.22
N SER A 115 11.03 5.43 4.80
CA SER A 115 11.91 4.26 4.75
C SER A 115 12.13 3.79 3.31
N ALA A 116 11.07 3.72 2.52
CA ALA A 116 11.16 3.31 1.12
C ALA A 116 11.95 4.34 0.30
N LYS A 117 11.72 5.62 0.55
CA LYS A 117 12.43 6.71 -0.12
C LYS A 117 13.93 6.63 0.15
N ASP A 118 14.30 6.38 1.40
CA ASP A 118 15.72 6.22 1.77
C ASP A 118 16.33 5.00 1.08
N PHE A 119 15.60 3.89 1.05
CA PHE A 119 16.07 2.68 0.37
C PHE A 119 16.29 2.95 -1.13
N LEU A 120 15.38 3.68 -1.76
CA LEU A 120 15.46 4.02 -3.19
C LEU A 120 16.45 5.15 -3.47
N ASN A 121 16.99 5.77 -2.44
CA ASN A 121 17.98 6.85 -2.57
C ASN A 121 17.41 8.08 -3.29
N LEU A 122 16.17 8.45 -2.98
CA LEU A 122 15.46 9.55 -3.62
C LEU A 122 15.45 10.85 -2.78
N ASN A 123 16.49 11.12 -2.06
CA ASN A 123 16.60 12.32 -1.23
C ASN A 123 16.98 13.56 -2.03
#